data_4de9b843c0a0bfe1bd7e0b428bfc0696
#
_entry.id   4de9b843c0a0bfe1bd7e0b428bfc0696
#
_cell.length_a   1.000
_cell.length_b   1.000
_cell.length_c   1.000
_cell.angle_alpha   90.00
_cell.angle_beta   90.00
_cell.angle_gamma   90.00
#
_symmetry.space_group_name_H-M   'P 1'
#
loop_
_entity.id
_entity.type
_entity.pdbx_description
1 polymer ?
#
loop_
_entity_poly.entity_id
_entity_poly.type
_entity_poly.pdbx_seq_one_letter_code
_entity_poly.pdbx_strand_id
1 'polypeptide(L)'
;MHVPDGFFNAAVSISAGVVAAAGVAVCLRGARRELDDRTAPMAGLVAAFIFAVQMLNFPVAAGTSGHLLGGALAAILVGPYTGVLCVAVVLLVQGLFFADGGLTALGVNITIMGIVTVLVGWGVFRLITRFAAGKGAITVAAFLAALISVPASALAFTALFAIGGTAPIEVGAVAAAMGGVHVLIGIGEGLITAVTVGAVLAVRPDLVYGAAGLAKPLVLRGADGSITEAGGKPETIEKARVWPFVLGGLGVTLILAGGVSFLASSSPDGLERVAEDKGFIDQTTDHLFGTWALADYGDVGGIPVGVAGIIGVGLTLLVAAAIAYAVRGRKVRAEA
;
A
#
# COMPACT_ATOMS: atom_id res chain seq x y z
N MET A 1 -8.76 3.14 -7.66
CA MET A 1 -9.94 2.87 -6.81
C MET A 1 -10.15 3.98 -5.77
N HIS A 2 -9.71 5.20 -6.05
CA HIS A 2 -9.95 6.33 -5.17
C HIS A 2 -11.43 6.74 -5.26
N VAL A 3 -12.12 6.76 -4.11
CA VAL A 3 -13.53 7.16 -4.04
C VAL A 3 -13.59 8.69 -4.04
N PRO A 4 -14.28 9.32 -5.01
CA PRO A 4 -14.44 10.76 -5.06
C PRO A 4 -15.48 11.27 -4.03
N ASP A 5 -15.52 12.57 -3.84
CA ASP A 5 -16.58 13.21 -3.07
C ASP A 5 -17.96 12.97 -3.74
N GLY A 6 -19.01 12.80 -2.92
CA GLY A 6 -20.38 12.65 -3.39
C GLY A 6 -20.90 11.21 -3.51
N PHE A 7 -20.03 10.18 -3.57
CA PHE A 7 -20.48 8.77 -3.71
C PHE A 7 -21.18 8.22 -2.46
N PHE A 8 -20.93 8.80 -1.32
CA PHE A 8 -21.49 8.36 -0.05
C PHE A 8 -22.23 9.51 0.67
N ASN A 9 -23.29 9.14 1.37
CA ASN A 9 -23.97 10.07 2.27
C ASN A 9 -23.11 10.43 3.49
N ALA A 10 -23.43 11.51 4.18
CA ALA A 10 -22.69 12.01 5.32
C ALA A 10 -22.54 10.97 6.46
N ALA A 11 -23.55 10.14 6.68
CA ALA A 11 -23.51 9.14 7.74
C ALA A 11 -22.42 8.08 7.50
N VAL A 12 -22.29 7.57 6.27
CA VAL A 12 -21.24 6.62 5.89
C VAL A 12 -19.88 7.31 5.87
N SER A 13 -19.77 8.52 5.31
CA SER A 13 -18.52 9.28 5.28
C SER A 13 -17.96 9.53 6.70
N ILE A 14 -18.82 9.97 7.63
CA ILE A 14 -18.42 10.22 9.04
C ILE A 14 -18.06 8.91 9.74
N SER A 15 -18.89 7.87 9.60
CA SER A 15 -18.61 6.58 10.27
C SER A 15 -17.33 5.93 9.76
N ALA A 16 -17.08 5.95 8.46
CA ALA A 16 -15.83 5.47 7.89
C ALA A 16 -14.63 6.34 8.33
N GLY A 17 -14.83 7.66 8.47
CA GLY A 17 -13.84 8.56 9.05
C GLY A 17 -13.46 8.19 10.49
N VAL A 18 -14.45 7.86 11.33
CA VAL A 18 -14.23 7.39 12.70
C VAL A 18 -13.49 6.04 12.71
N VAL A 19 -13.88 5.09 11.85
CA VAL A 19 -13.21 3.79 11.72
C VAL A 19 -11.76 3.97 11.26
N ALA A 20 -11.52 4.81 10.25
CA ALA A 20 -10.18 5.12 9.77
C ALA A 20 -9.31 5.76 10.86
N ALA A 21 -9.82 6.76 11.57
CA ALA A 21 -9.10 7.43 12.66
C ALA A 21 -8.77 6.47 13.81
N ALA A 22 -9.74 5.62 14.21
CA ALA A 22 -9.51 4.59 15.23
C ALA A 22 -8.48 3.56 14.77
N GLY A 23 -8.59 3.08 13.52
CA GLY A 23 -7.63 2.16 12.91
C GLY A 23 -6.22 2.74 12.87
N VAL A 24 -6.06 3.98 12.41
CA VAL A 24 -4.77 4.69 12.40
C VAL A 24 -4.23 4.84 13.84
N ALA A 25 -5.06 5.19 14.82
CA ALA A 25 -4.64 5.32 16.22
C ALA A 25 -4.14 3.99 16.80
N VAL A 26 -4.79 2.87 16.48
CA VAL A 26 -4.33 1.52 16.83
C VAL A 26 -3.00 1.22 16.13
N CYS A 27 -2.89 1.55 14.84
CA CYS A 27 -1.69 1.32 14.06
C CYS A 27 -0.50 2.15 14.56
N LEU A 28 -0.69 3.39 14.99
CA LEU A 28 0.36 4.21 15.62
C LEU A 28 0.92 3.55 16.90
N ARG A 29 0.06 2.87 17.68
CA ARG A 29 0.54 2.12 18.86
C ARG A 29 1.23 0.81 18.46
N GLY A 30 0.67 0.09 17.49
CA GLY A 30 1.20 -1.20 17.00
C GLY A 30 2.55 -1.07 16.29
N ALA A 31 2.72 -0.03 15.49
CA ALA A 31 3.93 0.26 14.71
C ALA A 31 5.20 0.44 15.58
N ARG A 32 5.05 0.79 16.86
CA ARG A 32 6.17 0.81 17.82
C ARG A 32 6.89 -0.54 17.96
N ARG A 33 6.22 -1.64 17.66
CA ARG A 33 6.78 -2.99 17.71
C ARG A 33 7.44 -3.40 16.40
N GLU A 34 7.09 -2.72 15.30
CA GLU A 34 7.57 -2.99 13.94
C GLU A 34 8.73 -2.07 13.53
N LEU A 35 8.75 -0.85 14.09
CA LEU A 35 9.69 0.20 13.72
C LEU A 35 10.82 0.35 14.74
N ASP A 36 12.03 0.42 14.20
CA ASP A 36 13.26 0.82 14.89
C ASP A 36 14.03 1.84 14.03
N ASP A 37 15.23 2.23 14.47
CA ASP A 37 16.07 3.20 13.74
C ASP A 37 16.47 2.75 12.33
N ARG A 38 16.38 1.44 12.02
CA ARG A 38 16.71 0.86 10.71
C ARG A 38 15.49 0.75 9.80
N THR A 39 14.33 0.45 10.37
CA THR A 39 13.09 0.21 9.62
C THR A 39 12.28 1.48 9.42
N ALA A 40 12.48 2.53 10.23
CA ALA A 40 11.80 3.81 10.03
C ALA A 40 12.09 4.46 8.65
N PRO A 41 13.34 4.52 8.14
CA PRO A 41 13.60 4.99 6.77
C PRO A 41 12.93 4.13 5.69
N MET A 42 12.81 2.82 5.95
CA MET A 42 12.13 1.90 5.04
C MET A 42 10.64 2.19 4.94
N ALA A 43 9.97 2.54 6.04
CA ALA A 43 8.56 2.91 6.01
C ALA A 43 8.32 4.16 5.14
N GLY A 44 9.19 5.18 5.24
CA GLY A 44 9.16 6.35 4.36
C GLY A 44 9.34 5.98 2.89
N LEU A 45 10.34 5.14 2.58
CA LEU A 45 10.58 4.67 1.21
C LEU A 45 9.40 3.86 0.66
N VAL A 46 8.83 2.95 1.45
CA VAL A 46 7.68 2.12 1.03
C VAL A 46 6.46 3.00 0.74
N ALA A 47 6.16 3.99 1.59
CA ALA A 47 5.08 4.94 1.32
C ALA A 47 5.33 5.74 0.03
N ALA A 48 6.53 6.28 -0.16
CA ALA A 48 6.91 7.01 -1.37
C ALA A 48 6.83 6.14 -2.63
N PHE A 49 7.25 4.87 -2.54
CA PHE A 49 7.14 3.90 -3.64
C PHE A 49 5.68 3.60 -3.97
N ILE A 50 4.84 3.40 -2.95
CA ILE A 50 3.39 3.18 -3.16
C ILE A 50 2.77 4.40 -3.84
N PHE A 51 3.08 5.62 -3.39
CA PHE A 51 2.62 6.84 -4.04
C PHE A 51 3.00 6.86 -5.53
N ALA A 52 4.28 6.63 -5.84
CA ALA A 52 4.77 6.63 -7.22
C ALA A 52 4.08 5.58 -8.10
N VAL A 53 3.82 4.38 -7.56
CA VAL A 53 3.18 3.32 -8.34
C VAL A 53 1.66 3.48 -8.40
N GLN A 54 1.03 4.14 -7.43
CA GLN A 54 -0.41 4.46 -7.49
C GLN A 54 -0.75 5.46 -8.60
N MET A 55 0.13 6.39 -8.92
CA MET A 55 -0.09 7.29 -10.07
C MET A 55 0.21 6.60 -11.43
N LEU A 56 0.71 5.36 -11.45
CA LEU A 56 0.98 4.59 -12.66
C LEU A 56 -0.20 3.67 -12.98
N ASN A 57 -1.23 4.23 -13.60
CA ASN A 57 -2.32 3.42 -14.11
C ASN A 57 -1.83 2.48 -15.22
N PHE A 58 -2.08 1.18 -15.08
CA PHE A 58 -1.78 0.17 -16.09
C PHE A 58 -3.07 -0.34 -16.76
N PRO A 59 -3.06 -0.60 -18.08
CA PRO A 59 -4.23 -1.13 -18.77
C PRO A 59 -4.56 -2.54 -18.27
N VAL A 60 -5.84 -2.80 -18.02
CA VAL A 60 -6.34 -4.08 -17.52
C VAL A 60 -7.12 -4.83 -18.60
N ALA A 61 -8.31 -4.35 -18.96
CA ALA A 61 -9.16 -4.92 -20.02
C ALA A 61 -10.27 -3.94 -20.41
N ALA A 62 -10.78 -4.08 -21.64
CA ALA A 62 -11.98 -3.37 -22.11
C ALA A 62 -11.97 -1.85 -21.89
N GLY A 63 -10.84 -1.19 -22.07
CA GLY A 63 -10.71 0.26 -21.87
C GLY A 63 -10.72 0.69 -20.40
N THR A 64 -10.37 -0.22 -19.48
CA THR A 64 -10.24 0.04 -18.06
C THR A 64 -8.76 0.02 -17.66
N SER A 65 -8.37 0.86 -16.76
CA SER A 65 -7.07 0.80 -16.11
C SER A 65 -7.19 0.36 -14.65
N GLY A 66 -6.06 0.11 -14.04
CA GLY A 66 -5.94 -0.14 -12.62
C GLY A 66 -4.63 0.41 -12.09
N HIS A 67 -4.57 0.62 -10.80
CA HIS A 67 -3.35 1.02 -10.11
C HIS A 67 -3.13 0.17 -8.87
N LEU A 68 -1.92 0.21 -8.33
CA LEU A 68 -1.59 -0.45 -7.06
C LEU A 68 -2.46 0.13 -5.92
N LEU A 69 -3.05 -0.72 -5.06
CA LEU A 69 -3.59 -0.28 -3.78
C LEU A 69 -2.49 -0.23 -2.71
N GLY A 70 -1.59 -1.20 -2.74
CA GLY A 70 -0.34 -1.20 -2.00
C GLY A 70 -0.40 -1.74 -0.58
N GLY A 71 -1.59 -2.07 -0.05
CA GLY A 71 -1.70 -2.51 1.34
C GLY A 71 -1.00 -3.82 1.64
N ALA A 72 -1.15 -4.83 0.76
CA ALA A 72 -0.45 -6.11 0.92
C ALA A 72 1.07 -5.92 0.82
N LEU A 73 1.54 -5.13 -0.14
CA LEU A 73 2.96 -4.79 -0.31
C LEU A 73 3.54 -4.14 0.95
N ALA A 74 2.87 -3.10 1.45
CA ALA A 74 3.30 -2.40 2.67
C ALA A 74 3.36 -3.34 3.88
N ALA A 75 2.30 -4.14 4.09
CA ALA A 75 2.25 -5.09 5.21
C ALA A 75 3.41 -6.10 5.18
N ILE A 76 3.75 -6.61 3.99
CA ILE A 76 4.83 -7.60 3.83
C ILE A 76 6.21 -6.95 4.03
N LEU A 77 6.42 -5.73 3.54
CA LEU A 77 7.71 -5.06 3.63
C LEU A 77 7.99 -4.46 5.02
N VAL A 78 7.02 -3.77 5.63
CA VAL A 78 7.25 -2.98 6.86
C VAL A 78 6.38 -3.38 8.05
N GLY A 79 5.53 -4.39 7.90
CA GLY A 79 4.61 -4.86 8.94
C GLY A 79 3.19 -4.30 8.77
N PRO A 80 2.17 -4.99 9.31
CA PRO A 80 0.78 -4.62 9.06
C PRO A 80 0.38 -3.28 9.68
N TYR A 81 0.83 -2.96 10.88
CA TYR A 81 0.51 -1.66 11.50
C TYR A 81 1.17 -0.51 10.75
N THR A 82 2.45 -0.64 10.44
CA THR A 82 3.20 0.34 9.65
C THR A 82 2.66 0.44 8.23
N GLY A 83 2.22 -0.66 7.64
CA GLY A 83 1.61 -0.73 6.31
C GLY A 83 0.35 0.12 6.20
N VAL A 84 -0.56 0.04 7.19
CA VAL A 84 -1.74 0.93 7.24
C VAL A 84 -1.32 2.39 7.31
N LEU A 85 -0.31 2.73 8.12
CA LEU A 85 0.17 4.12 8.23
C LEU A 85 0.78 4.62 6.91
N CYS A 86 1.54 3.78 6.20
CA CYS A 86 2.09 4.12 4.90
C CYS A 86 1.00 4.45 3.89
N VAL A 87 -0.01 3.57 3.75
CA VAL A 87 -1.12 3.79 2.82
C VAL A 87 -1.97 5.00 3.25
N ALA A 88 -2.24 5.18 4.55
CA ALA A 88 -2.97 6.34 5.05
C ALA A 88 -2.25 7.67 4.72
N VAL A 89 -0.91 7.72 4.84
CA VAL A 89 -0.12 8.90 4.44
C VAL A 89 -0.20 9.14 2.94
N VAL A 90 -0.11 8.09 2.13
CA VAL A 90 -0.24 8.21 0.67
C VAL A 90 -1.59 8.83 0.32
N LEU A 91 -2.69 8.28 0.82
CA LEU A 91 -4.04 8.77 0.56
C LEU A 91 -4.28 10.20 1.06
N LEU A 92 -3.68 10.57 2.21
CA LEU A 92 -3.72 11.94 2.71
C LEU A 92 -2.99 12.91 1.76
N VAL A 93 -1.81 12.53 1.28
CA VAL A 93 -1.04 13.37 0.33
C VAL A 93 -1.79 13.48 -0.99
N GLN A 94 -2.33 12.39 -1.51
CA GLN A 94 -3.10 12.38 -2.76
C GLN A 94 -4.36 13.23 -2.65
N GLY A 95 -5.19 13.02 -1.62
CA GLY A 95 -6.42 13.79 -1.44
C GLY A 95 -6.16 15.28 -1.17
N LEU A 96 -5.14 15.64 -0.38
CA LEU A 96 -4.91 17.03 -0.01
C LEU A 96 -4.15 17.86 -1.07
N PHE A 97 -3.23 17.25 -1.80
CA PHE A 97 -2.35 17.99 -2.72
C PHE A 97 -2.65 17.72 -4.19
N PHE A 98 -3.20 16.53 -4.52
CA PHE A 98 -3.39 16.12 -5.90
C PHE A 98 -4.88 16.00 -6.29
N ALA A 99 -5.79 16.25 -5.35
CA ALA A 99 -7.23 16.06 -5.52
C ALA A 99 -7.61 14.64 -6.00
N ASP A 100 -6.78 13.66 -5.69
CA ASP A 100 -7.00 12.25 -6.04
C ASP A 100 -7.66 11.54 -4.84
N GLY A 101 -8.98 11.26 -5.00
CA GLY A 101 -9.85 10.79 -3.93
C GLY A 101 -10.46 11.91 -3.08
N GLY A 102 -11.78 11.82 -2.86
CA GLY A 102 -12.57 12.85 -2.17
C GLY A 102 -12.16 13.06 -0.71
N LEU A 103 -12.20 14.30 -0.24
CA LEU A 103 -11.95 14.65 1.16
C LEU A 103 -13.02 14.10 2.10
N THR A 104 -14.28 14.15 1.70
CA THR A 104 -15.40 13.55 2.47
C THR A 104 -15.35 12.02 2.42
N ALA A 105 -14.73 11.45 1.40
CA ALA A 105 -14.50 10.04 1.22
C ALA A 105 -13.15 9.55 1.77
N LEU A 106 -12.28 10.44 2.33
CA LEU A 106 -10.95 10.08 2.79
C LEU A 106 -10.98 8.95 3.83
N GLY A 107 -11.95 8.98 4.75
CA GLY A 107 -12.15 7.90 5.72
C GLY A 107 -12.54 6.58 5.06
N VAL A 108 -13.36 6.61 4.02
CA VAL A 108 -13.71 5.45 3.19
C VAL A 108 -12.44 4.92 2.50
N ASN A 109 -11.69 5.80 1.84
CA ASN A 109 -10.46 5.44 1.12
C ASN A 109 -9.42 4.79 2.06
N ILE A 110 -9.16 5.38 3.24
CA ILE A 110 -8.26 4.80 4.23
C ILE A 110 -8.78 3.44 4.72
N THR A 111 -10.09 3.30 4.93
CA THR A 111 -10.69 2.05 5.38
C THR A 111 -10.54 0.95 4.33
N ILE A 112 -10.94 1.20 3.08
CA ILE A 112 -10.95 0.16 2.04
C ILE A 112 -9.57 -0.10 1.43
N MET A 113 -8.79 0.95 1.13
CA MET A 113 -7.47 0.82 0.50
C MET A 113 -6.35 0.63 1.52
N GLY A 114 -6.47 1.17 2.73
CA GLY A 114 -5.48 1.03 3.80
C GLY A 114 -5.76 -0.18 4.69
N ILE A 115 -6.86 -0.12 5.46
CA ILE A 115 -7.11 -1.12 6.51
C ILE A 115 -7.49 -2.48 5.91
N VAL A 116 -8.47 -2.53 5.01
CA VAL A 116 -8.96 -3.81 4.44
C VAL A 116 -7.86 -4.52 3.65
N THR A 117 -7.16 -3.81 2.75
CA THR A 117 -6.11 -4.43 1.93
C THR A 117 -4.94 -4.94 2.76
N VAL A 118 -4.54 -4.20 3.79
CA VAL A 118 -3.49 -4.63 4.72
C VAL A 118 -3.92 -5.86 5.52
N LEU A 119 -5.12 -5.84 6.11
CA LEU A 119 -5.59 -6.97 6.94
C LEU A 119 -5.77 -8.24 6.11
N VAL A 120 -6.42 -8.13 4.95
CA VAL A 120 -6.64 -9.28 4.06
C VAL A 120 -5.31 -9.77 3.49
N GLY A 121 -4.50 -8.85 2.94
CA GLY A 121 -3.21 -9.18 2.36
C GLY A 121 -2.27 -9.83 3.37
N TRP A 122 -2.13 -9.25 4.57
CA TRP A 122 -1.33 -9.83 5.63
C TRP A 122 -1.85 -11.18 6.11
N GLY A 123 -3.18 -11.31 6.26
CA GLY A 123 -3.83 -12.57 6.65
C GLY A 123 -3.55 -13.69 5.65
N VAL A 124 -3.74 -13.44 4.36
CA VAL A 124 -3.46 -14.39 3.27
C VAL A 124 -1.96 -14.74 3.24
N PHE A 125 -1.09 -13.73 3.30
CA PHE A 125 0.36 -13.93 3.32
C PHE A 125 0.78 -14.84 4.48
N ARG A 126 0.31 -14.58 5.71
CA ARG A 126 0.63 -15.38 6.89
C ARG A 126 0.06 -16.79 6.81
N LEU A 127 -1.13 -16.94 6.24
CA LEU A 127 -1.75 -18.25 6.04
C LEU A 127 -0.87 -19.13 5.12
N ILE A 128 -0.43 -18.59 3.98
CA ILE A 128 0.38 -19.35 3.02
C ILE A 128 1.77 -19.65 3.59
N THR A 129 2.42 -18.65 4.20
CA THR A 129 3.78 -18.81 4.75
C THR A 129 3.82 -19.71 5.99
N ARG A 130 2.68 -20.03 6.60
CA ARG A 130 2.57 -21.04 7.65
C ARG A 130 2.84 -22.46 7.12
N PHE A 131 2.47 -22.73 5.87
CA PHE A 131 2.58 -24.06 5.25
C PHE A 131 3.74 -24.18 4.26
N ALA A 132 4.28 -23.06 3.79
CA ALA A 132 5.35 -23.04 2.79
C ALA A 132 6.45 -22.06 3.22
N ALA A 133 7.72 -22.52 3.15
CA ALA A 133 8.88 -21.74 3.56
C ALA A 133 9.85 -21.53 2.38
N GLY A 134 10.69 -20.49 2.50
CA GLY A 134 11.71 -20.12 1.52
C GLY A 134 11.32 -18.95 0.63
N LYS A 135 12.33 -18.38 -0.08
CA LYS A 135 12.15 -17.14 -0.86
C LYS A 135 11.05 -17.26 -1.93
N GLY A 136 10.98 -18.38 -2.64
CA GLY A 136 9.94 -18.63 -3.63
C GLY A 136 8.54 -18.66 -3.04
N ALA A 137 8.35 -19.32 -1.90
CA ALA A 137 7.07 -19.35 -1.19
C ALA A 137 6.64 -17.96 -0.71
N ILE A 138 7.57 -17.14 -0.22
CA ILE A 138 7.31 -15.75 0.18
C ILE A 138 6.84 -14.93 -1.03
N THR A 139 7.50 -15.08 -2.19
CA THR A 139 7.14 -14.35 -3.41
C THR A 139 5.75 -14.75 -3.93
N VAL A 140 5.44 -16.06 -3.94
CA VAL A 140 4.11 -16.55 -4.31
C VAL A 140 3.04 -16.10 -3.31
N ALA A 141 3.35 -16.15 -2.02
CA ALA A 141 2.46 -15.66 -0.97
C ALA A 141 2.18 -14.14 -1.12
N ALA A 142 3.19 -13.36 -1.51
CA ALA A 142 3.04 -11.94 -1.77
C ALA A 142 2.13 -11.66 -2.97
N PHE A 143 2.29 -12.43 -4.07
CA PHE A 143 1.38 -12.38 -5.22
C PHE A 143 -0.07 -12.65 -4.82
N LEU A 144 -0.32 -13.77 -4.14
CA LEU A 144 -1.67 -14.17 -3.77
C LEU A 144 -2.30 -13.25 -2.71
N ALA A 145 -1.48 -12.70 -1.81
CA ALA A 145 -1.92 -11.73 -0.82
C ALA A 145 -2.46 -10.44 -1.49
N ALA A 146 -1.72 -9.91 -2.46
CA ALA A 146 -2.16 -8.74 -3.22
C ALA A 146 -3.36 -9.07 -4.10
N LEU A 147 -3.30 -10.16 -4.88
CA LEU A 147 -4.40 -10.61 -5.73
C LEU A 147 -5.75 -10.70 -4.99
N ILE A 148 -5.75 -11.20 -3.76
CA ILE A 148 -6.98 -11.39 -2.97
C ILE A 148 -7.39 -10.10 -2.25
N SER A 149 -6.44 -9.27 -1.82
CA SER A 149 -6.73 -8.04 -1.08
C SER A 149 -7.44 -6.99 -1.93
N VAL A 150 -7.18 -6.95 -3.25
CA VAL A 150 -7.76 -5.97 -4.16
C VAL A 150 -9.28 -6.18 -4.35
N PRO A 151 -9.78 -7.36 -4.75
CA PRO A 151 -11.23 -7.57 -4.81
C PRO A 151 -11.89 -7.52 -3.42
N ALA A 152 -11.19 -7.85 -2.35
CA ALA A 152 -11.73 -7.67 -0.99
C ALA A 152 -11.98 -6.19 -0.67
N SER A 153 -11.11 -5.29 -1.10
CA SER A 153 -11.31 -3.84 -1.00
C SER A 153 -12.52 -3.38 -1.82
N ALA A 154 -12.68 -3.89 -3.05
CA ALA A 154 -13.83 -3.58 -3.91
C ALA A 154 -15.16 -4.06 -3.33
N LEU A 155 -15.17 -5.23 -2.69
CA LEU A 155 -16.35 -5.74 -1.98
C LEU A 155 -16.63 -4.93 -0.70
N ALA A 156 -15.60 -4.45 0.00
CA ALA A 156 -15.78 -3.54 1.13
C ALA A 156 -16.38 -2.19 0.68
N PHE A 157 -15.94 -1.65 -0.48
CA PHE A 157 -16.60 -0.51 -1.10
C PHE A 157 -18.08 -0.79 -1.35
N THR A 158 -18.40 -1.93 -1.97
CA THR A 158 -19.78 -2.31 -2.28
C THR A 158 -20.63 -2.46 -1.02
N ALA A 159 -20.07 -3.00 0.06
CA ALA A 159 -20.77 -3.10 1.35
C ALA A 159 -21.10 -1.72 1.94
N LEU A 160 -20.15 -0.77 1.88
CA LEU A 160 -20.41 0.61 2.28
C LEU A 160 -21.42 1.29 1.34
N PHE A 161 -21.37 1.02 0.04
CA PHE A 161 -22.32 1.53 -0.95
C PHE A 161 -23.74 1.03 -0.69
N ALA A 162 -23.90 -0.23 -0.27
CA ALA A 162 -25.20 -0.78 0.15
C ALA A 162 -25.81 -0.08 1.37
N ILE A 163 -24.94 0.48 2.27
CA ILE A 163 -25.39 1.15 3.50
C ILE A 163 -25.76 2.61 3.21
N GLY A 164 -25.01 3.29 2.33
CA GLY A 164 -25.21 4.72 2.13
C GLY A 164 -24.60 5.29 0.86
N GLY A 165 -24.61 4.52 -0.22
CA GLY A 165 -24.37 5.05 -1.57
C GLY A 165 -25.46 6.05 -1.94
N THR A 166 -25.08 7.08 -2.68
CA THR A 166 -26.00 8.15 -3.06
C THR A 166 -26.84 7.85 -4.31
N ALA A 167 -26.46 6.83 -5.08
CA ALA A 167 -27.17 6.41 -6.28
C ALA A 167 -28.09 5.20 -6.02
N PRO A 168 -29.32 5.19 -6.55
CA PRO A 168 -30.28 4.10 -6.38
C PRO A 168 -30.01 2.94 -7.36
N ILE A 169 -28.85 2.28 -7.21
CA ILE A 169 -28.43 1.19 -8.08
C ILE A 169 -28.46 -0.13 -7.31
N GLU A 170 -28.80 -1.21 -8.02
CA GLU A 170 -28.82 -2.54 -7.45
C GLU A 170 -27.42 -2.95 -6.97
N VAL A 171 -27.31 -3.25 -5.67
CA VAL A 171 -26.04 -3.57 -5.00
C VAL A 171 -25.36 -4.79 -5.61
N GLY A 172 -26.12 -5.80 -6.03
CA GLY A 172 -25.60 -7.00 -6.68
C GLY A 172 -24.90 -6.69 -8.01
N ALA A 173 -25.43 -5.74 -8.78
CA ALA A 173 -24.81 -5.29 -10.03
C ALA A 173 -23.48 -4.54 -9.77
N VAL A 174 -23.44 -3.70 -8.73
CA VAL A 174 -22.21 -3.04 -8.29
C VAL A 174 -21.19 -4.07 -7.79
N ALA A 175 -21.61 -5.03 -6.96
CA ALA A 175 -20.75 -6.08 -6.43
C ALA A 175 -20.09 -6.90 -7.55
N ALA A 176 -20.88 -7.34 -8.53
CA ALA A 176 -20.38 -8.13 -9.65
C ALA A 176 -19.39 -7.34 -10.53
N ALA A 177 -19.70 -6.08 -10.84
CA ALA A 177 -18.83 -5.23 -11.65
C ALA A 177 -17.54 -4.88 -10.90
N MET A 178 -17.63 -4.40 -9.66
CA MET A 178 -16.47 -4.08 -8.82
C MET A 178 -15.60 -5.30 -8.57
N GLY A 179 -16.20 -6.43 -8.16
CA GLY A 179 -15.46 -7.67 -7.93
C GLY A 179 -14.74 -8.16 -9.19
N GLY A 180 -15.44 -8.19 -10.32
CA GLY A 180 -14.89 -8.66 -11.61
C GLY A 180 -13.69 -7.84 -12.09
N VAL A 181 -13.82 -6.52 -12.16
CA VAL A 181 -12.73 -5.63 -12.59
C VAL A 181 -11.56 -5.71 -11.60
N HIS A 182 -11.83 -5.73 -10.30
CA HIS A 182 -10.77 -5.71 -9.29
C HIS A 182 -10.04 -7.05 -9.14
N VAL A 183 -10.59 -8.18 -9.60
CA VAL A 183 -9.80 -9.42 -9.78
C VAL A 183 -8.71 -9.22 -10.83
N LEU A 184 -9.03 -8.59 -11.96
CA LEU A 184 -8.06 -8.30 -13.02
C LEU A 184 -6.97 -7.31 -12.55
N ILE A 185 -7.38 -6.23 -11.84
CA ILE A 185 -6.45 -5.29 -11.22
C ILE A 185 -5.57 -6.02 -10.19
N GLY A 186 -6.15 -6.93 -9.41
CA GLY A 186 -5.45 -7.75 -8.43
C GLY A 186 -4.36 -8.63 -9.02
N ILE A 187 -4.51 -9.11 -10.26
CA ILE A 187 -3.43 -9.82 -10.97
C ILE A 187 -2.24 -8.89 -11.20
N GLY A 188 -2.49 -7.68 -11.70
CA GLY A 188 -1.44 -6.67 -11.89
C GLY A 188 -0.75 -6.27 -10.59
N GLU A 189 -1.54 -5.98 -9.55
CA GLU A 189 -0.99 -5.66 -8.22
C GLU A 189 -0.22 -6.84 -7.62
N GLY A 190 -0.69 -8.07 -7.82
CA GLY A 190 0.00 -9.29 -7.42
C GLY A 190 1.39 -9.41 -8.06
N LEU A 191 1.48 -9.15 -9.36
CA LEU A 191 2.75 -9.16 -10.09
C LEU A 191 3.70 -8.08 -9.58
N ILE A 192 3.24 -6.84 -9.44
CA ILE A 192 4.04 -5.72 -8.91
C ILE A 192 4.55 -6.06 -7.51
N THR A 193 3.66 -6.56 -6.65
CA THR A 193 4.00 -6.93 -5.26
C THR A 193 5.00 -8.08 -5.22
N ALA A 194 4.81 -9.13 -6.01
CA ALA A 194 5.73 -10.27 -6.06
C ALA A 194 7.12 -9.88 -6.57
N VAL A 195 7.19 -9.07 -7.63
CA VAL A 195 8.47 -8.57 -8.18
C VAL A 195 9.18 -7.68 -7.17
N THR A 196 8.47 -6.76 -6.53
CA THR A 196 9.05 -5.84 -5.54
C THR A 196 9.55 -6.59 -4.31
N VAL A 197 8.71 -7.44 -3.71
CA VAL A 197 9.11 -8.26 -2.55
C VAL A 197 10.25 -9.21 -2.92
N GLY A 198 10.19 -9.85 -4.10
CA GLY A 198 11.24 -10.74 -4.61
C GLY A 198 12.58 -10.02 -4.79
N ALA A 199 12.57 -8.80 -5.34
CA ALA A 199 13.77 -7.98 -5.51
C ALA A 199 14.39 -7.60 -4.15
N VAL A 200 13.56 -7.16 -3.18
CA VAL A 200 14.05 -6.84 -1.83
C VAL A 200 14.60 -8.10 -1.15
N LEU A 201 13.92 -9.26 -1.24
CA LEU A 201 14.39 -10.53 -0.70
C LEU A 201 15.70 -11.02 -1.30
N ALA A 202 15.95 -10.70 -2.57
CA ALA A 202 17.19 -11.09 -3.24
C ALA A 202 18.40 -10.34 -2.68
N VAL A 203 18.24 -9.01 -2.44
CA VAL A 203 19.32 -8.10 -2.06
C VAL A 203 19.41 -7.94 -0.53
N ARG A 204 18.28 -7.76 0.15
CA ARG A 204 18.19 -7.45 1.59
C ARG A 204 17.00 -8.16 2.24
N PRO A 205 17.08 -9.49 2.40
CA PRO A 205 16.02 -10.28 3.05
C PRO A 205 15.72 -9.84 4.49
N ASP A 206 16.71 -9.23 5.14
CA ASP A 206 16.59 -8.68 6.51
C ASP A 206 15.67 -7.45 6.60
N LEU A 207 15.35 -6.82 5.47
CA LEU A 207 14.44 -5.66 5.39
C LEU A 207 13.00 -6.04 5.03
N VAL A 208 12.71 -7.32 4.78
CA VAL A 208 11.35 -7.81 4.54
C VAL A 208 10.74 -8.29 5.85
N TYR A 209 9.85 -7.51 6.43
CA TYR A 209 9.19 -7.84 7.70
C TYR A 209 8.52 -9.23 7.67
N GLY A 210 7.82 -9.54 6.59
CA GLY A 210 7.14 -10.82 6.39
C GLY A 210 8.10 -12.02 6.28
N ALA A 211 9.37 -11.81 6.00
CA ALA A 211 10.40 -12.85 5.95
C ALA A 211 11.06 -13.11 7.31
N ALA A 212 10.84 -12.22 8.29
CA ALA A 212 11.41 -12.37 9.62
C ALA A 212 10.93 -13.69 10.27
N GLY A 213 11.86 -14.49 10.75
CA GLY A 213 11.58 -15.80 11.38
C GLY A 213 11.29 -16.96 10.41
N LEU A 214 11.27 -16.73 9.08
CA LEU A 214 11.13 -17.80 8.08
C LEU A 214 12.48 -18.39 7.64
N ALA A 215 13.61 -17.77 8.01
CA ALA A 215 14.94 -18.36 7.86
C ALA A 215 15.09 -19.50 8.88
N LYS A 216 15.25 -20.74 8.39
CA LYS A 216 15.60 -21.87 9.26
C LYS A 216 16.98 -21.61 9.85
N PRO A 217 17.21 -21.88 11.15
CA PRO A 217 18.55 -21.88 11.70
C PRO A 217 19.44 -22.83 10.89
N LEU A 218 20.64 -22.40 10.55
CA LEU A 218 21.64 -23.30 9.97
C LEU A 218 21.99 -24.33 11.02
N VAL A 219 21.69 -25.58 10.74
CA VAL A 219 22.07 -26.72 11.61
C VAL A 219 23.35 -27.30 11.07
N LEU A 220 24.43 -27.14 11.82
CA LEU A 220 25.70 -27.83 11.54
C LEU A 220 25.62 -29.24 12.11
N ARG A 221 25.83 -30.23 11.26
CA ARG A 221 25.97 -31.63 11.67
C ARG A 221 27.43 -31.91 11.81
N GLY A 222 27.90 -32.10 13.04
CA GLY A 222 29.27 -32.52 13.33
C GLY A 222 29.55 -33.91 12.74
N ALA A 223 30.80 -34.19 12.45
CA ALA A 223 31.25 -35.52 11.97
C ALA A 223 30.97 -36.67 12.98
N ASP A 224 30.73 -36.32 14.23
CA ASP A 224 30.36 -37.20 15.34
C ASP A 224 28.84 -37.42 15.46
N GLY A 225 28.03 -36.87 14.52
CA GLY A 225 26.59 -36.94 14.54
C GLY A 225 25.93 -35.92 15.46
N SER A 226 26.70 -35.10 16.16
CA SER A 226 26.15 -34.00 16.98
C SER A 226 25.47 -32.98 16.12
N ILE A 227 24.26 -32.57 16.52
CA ILE A 227 23.53 -31.50 15.91
C ILE A 227 23.77 -30.23 16.72
N THR A 228 24.64 -29.37 16.22
CA THR A 228 24.83 -28.05 16.80
C THR A 228 24.02 -27.06 15.96
N GLU A 229 23.00 -26.44 16.56
CA GLU A 229 22.47 -25.28 15.90
C GLU A 229 23.62 -24.29 15.69
N ALA A 230 23.88 -23.90 14.46
CA ALA A 230 24.77 -22.79 14.13
C ALA A 230 24.08 -21.48 14.56
N GLY A 231 23.66 -21.47 15.79
CA GLY A 231 22.99 -20.43 16.53
C GLY A 231 23.87 -19.90 17.64
N GLY A 232 25.15 -19.81 17.39
CA GLY A 232 25.83 -18.66 17.92
C GLY A 232 24.99 -17.46 17.48
N LYS A 233 24.53 -16.61 18.45
CA LYS A 233 24.02 -15.28 18.13
C LYS A 233 24.77 -14.83 16.90
N PRO A 234 24.07 -14.47 15.79
CA PRO A 234 24.79 -14.09 14.59
C PRO A 234 25.86 -13.13 15.07
N GLU A 235 27.10 -13.61 15.03
CA GLU A 235 28.28 -12.80 15.25
C GLU A 235 27.98 -11.56 14.43
N THR A 236 27.89 -10.43 15.07
CA THR A 236 27.50 -9.14 14.51
C THR A 236 27.75 -9.12 13.01
N ILE A 237 26.76 -9.59 12.21
CA ILE A 237 26.72 -9.19 10.80
C ILE A 237 26.73 -7.68 10.93
N GLU A 238 27.90 -7.11 10.69
CA GLU A 238 28.16 -5.66 10.75
C GLU A 238 26.94 -5.02 10.14
N LYS A 239 26.11 -4.34 10.97
CA LYS A 239 24.72 -4.02 10.67
C LYS A 239 24.73 -3.26 9.36
N ALA A 240 24.57 -3.98 8.24
CA ALA A 240 24.76 -3.44 6.91
C ALA A 240 23.91 -2.16 6.79
N ARG A 241 24.59 -1.07 6.49
CA ARG A 241 23.96 0.26 6.45
C ARG A 241 22.72 0.19 5.58
N VAL A 242 21.55 0.62 6.10
CA VAL A 242 20.28 0.63 5.38
C VAL A 242 20.28 1.70 4.28
N TRP A 243 21.02 2.78 4.49
CA TRP A 243 21.01 3.95 3.62
C TRP A 243 21.33 3.69 2.15
N PRO A 244 22.31 2.87 1.76
CA PRO A 244 22.54 2.58 0.33
C PRO A 244 21.33 1.94 -0.33
N PHE A 245 20.60 1.06 0.40
CA PHE A 245 19.38 0.45 -0.10
C PHE A 245 18.24 1.47 -0.22
N VAL A 246 18.08 2.34 0.80
CA VAL A 246 17.06 3.40 0.79
C VAL A 246 17.31 4.39 -0.36
N LEU A 247 18.54 4.80 -0.57
CA LEU A 247 18.90 5.71 -1.67
C LEU A 247 18.70 5.07 -3.04
N GLY A 248 19.08 3.79 -3.20
CA GLY A 248 18.82 3.05 -4.44
C GLY A 248 17.32 2.89 -4.72
N GLY A 249 16.54 2.52 -3.69
CA GLY A 249 15.09 2.43 -3.77
C GLY A 249 14.42 3.77 -4.08
N LEU A 250 14.90 4.86 -3.47
CA LEU A 250 14.43 6.21 -3.78
C LEU A 250 14.74 6.58 -5.24
N GLY A 251 15.92 6.24 -5.75
CA GLY A 251 16.27 6.45 -7.15
C GLY A 251 15.28 5.75 -8.10
N VAL A 252 14.95 4.48 -7.81
CA VAL A 252 13.93 3.74 -8.58
C VAL A 252 12.56 4.43 -8.47
N THR A 253 12.16 4.84 -7.26
CA THR A 253 10.88 5.54 -7.03
C THR A 253 10.78 6.84 -7.81
N LEU A 254 11.86 7.63 -7.85
CA LEU A 254 11.92 8.88 -8.62
C LEU A 254 11.89 8.64 -10.13
N ILE A 255 12.50 7.56 -10.62
CA ILE A 255 12.40 7.17 -12.05
C ILE A 255 10.96 6.78 -12.39
N LEU A 256 10.28 6.03 -11.52
CA LEU A 256 8.88 5.67 -11.72
C LEU A 256 7.99 6.92 -11.75
N ALA A 257 8.07 7.77 -10.75
CA ALA A 257 7.24 8.96 -10.65
C ALA A 257 7.60 10.05 -11.67
N GLY A 258 8.90 10.26 -11.95
CA GLY A 258 9.37 11.33 -12.82
C GLY A 258 9.45 10.97 -14.31
N GLY A 259 9.54 9.68 -14.62
CA GLY A 259 9.76 9.22 -16.00
C GLY A 259 8.69 8.25 -16.48
N VAL A 260 8.45 7.14 -15.74
CA VAL A 260 7.49 6.12 -16.17
C VAL A 260 6.05 6.64 -16.12
N SER A 261 5.76 7.63 -15.27
CA SER A 261 4.43 8.26 -15.16
C SER A 261 3.89 8.83 -16.47
N PHE A 262 4.75 9.23 -17.39
CA PHE A 262 4.32 9.66 -18.73
C PHE A 262 3.72 8.52 -19.59
N LEU A 263 3.91 7.28 -19.18
CA LEU A 263 3.39 6.08 -19.86
C LEU A 263 2.14 5.52 -19.16
N ALA A 264 1.65 6.19 -18.12
CA ALA A 264 0.45 5.78 -17.42
C ALA A 264 -0.76 5.78 -18.37
N SER A 265 -1.66 4.82 -18.19
CA SER A 265 -2.90 4.73 -18.97
C SER A 265 -3.82 5.92 -18.63
N SER A 266 -4.39 6.54 -19.65
CA SER A 266 -5.43 7.57 -19.52
C SER A 266 -6.85 7.00 -19.47
N SER A 267 -7.00 5.65 -19.49
CA SER A 267 -8.32 5.03 -19.32
C SER A 267 -8.81 5.18 -17.89
N PRO A 268 -10.14 5.26 -17.67
CA PRO A 268 -10.71 5.33 -16.33
C PRO A 268 -10.26 4.13 -15.47
N ASP A 269 -10.10 4.35 -14.17
CA ASP A 269 -9.76 3.27 -13.25
C ASP A 269 -10.95 2.31 -13.03
N GLY A 270 -10.71 1.22 -12.27
CA GLY A 270 -11.73 0.21 -12.07
C GLY A 270 -13.00 0.72 -11.38
N LEU A 271 -12.92 1.67 -10.44
CA LEU A 271 -14.09 2.25 -9.79
C LEU A 271 -14.78 3.25 -10.72
N GLU A 272 -14.02 4.13 -11.35
CA GLU A 272 -14.51 5.14 -12.30
C GLU A 272 -15.23 4.45 -13.46
N ARG A 273 -14.64 3.43 -14.06
CA ARG A 273 -15.26 2.64 -15.12
C ARG A 273 -16.59 2.01 -14.68
N VAL A 274 -16.62 1.41 -13.49
CA VAL A 274 -17.88 0.84 -12.96
C VAL A 274 -18.91 1.94 -12.69
N ALA A 275 -18.48 3.11 -12.22
CA ALA A 275 -19.36 4.24 -11.97
C ALA A 275 -19.98 4.79 -13.26
N GLU A 276 -19.19 4.87 -14.35
CA GLU A 276 -19.65 5.22 -15.69
C GLU A 276 -20.66 4.18 -16.23
N ASP A 277 -20.26 2.90 -16.27
CA ASP A 277 -21.07 1.82 -16.83
C ASP A 277 -22.38 1.58 -16.07
N LYS A 278 -22.42 1.90 -14.77
CA LYS A 278 -23.61 1.77 -13.93
C LYS A 278 -24.38 3.08 -13.75
N GLY A 279 -23.85 4.20 -14.24
CA GLY A 279 -24.53 5.48 -14.23
C GLY A 279 -24.56 6.17 -12.87
N PHE A 280 -23.54 5.98 -12.03
CA PHE A 280 -23.40 6.72 -10.77
C PHE A 280 -22.21 7.68 -10.72
N ILE A 281 -21.49 7.81 -11.83
CA ILE A 281 -20.40 8.78 -11.93
C ILE A 281 -20.88 10.22 -11.69
N ASP A 282 -22.10 10.52 -12.10
CA ASP A 282 -22.74 11.85 -11.95
C ASP A 282 -23.01 12.23 -10.48
N GLN A 283 -22.83 11.32 -9.53
CA GLN A 283 -22.88 11.62 -8.10
C GLN A 283 -21.60 12.29 -7.59
N THR A 284 -20.55 12.31 -8.40
CA THR A 284 -19.30 13.00 -8.04
C THR A 284 -19.55 14.49 -7.86
N THR A 285 -19.03 15.04 -6.77
CA THR A 285 -19.04 16.47 -6.49
C THR A 285 -17.64 17.05 -6.58
N ASP A 286 -17.55 18.37 -6.81
CA ASP A 286 -16.29 19.07 -6.96
C ASP A 286 -15.39 18.89 -5.72
N HIS A 287 -14.13 18.58 -5.97
CA HIS A 287 -13.13 18.48 -4.93
C HIS A 287 -12.70 19.86 -4.45
N LEU A 288 -12.60 20.07 -3.12
CA LEU A 288 -12.23 21.36 -2.52
C LEU A 288 -10.92 21.96 -3.08
N PHE A 289 -9.94 21.11 -3.37
CA PHE A 289 -8.64 21.48 -3.93
C PHE A 289 -8.51 21.16 -5.42
N GLY A 290 -9.62 20.89 -6.12
CA GLY A 290 -9.62 20.51 -7.54
C GLY A 290 -9.10 21.60 -8.48
N THR A 291 -8.99 22.86 -8.02
CA THR A 291 -8.40 23.97 -8.78
C THR A 291 -6.93 24.27 -8.47
N TRP A 292 -6.30 23.49 -7.59
CA TRP A 292 -4.89 23.69 -7.25
C TRP A 292 -3.97 23.25 -8.38
N ALA A 293 -2.79 23.87 -8.45
CA ALA A 293 -1.85 23.59 -9.53
C ALA A 293 -1.34 22.14 -9.59
N LEU A 294 -1.38 21.41 -8.47
CA LEU A 294 -1.01 19.99 -8.41
C LEU A 294 -2.20 19.05 -8.56
N ALA A 295 -3.45 19.57 -8.63
CA ALA A 295 -4.64 18.75 -8.83
C ALA A 295 -4.51 17.95 -10.15
N ASP A 296 -5.04 16.73 -10.12
CA ASP A 296 -4.92 15.76 -11.21
C ASP A 296 -3.45 15.61 -11.69
N TYR A 297 -2.57 15.42 -10.70
CA TYR A 297 -1.12 15.26 -10.90
C TYR A 297 -0.49 16.34 -11.78
N GLY A 298 -0.97 17.57 -11.64
CA GLY A 298 -0.44 18.76 -12.28
C GLY A 298 -1.14 19.18 -13.58
N ASP A 299 -2.10 18.42 -14.08
CA ASP A 299 -2.82 18.73 -15.31
C ASP A 299 -3.52 20.08 -15.21
N VAL A 300 -4.22 20.34 -14.09
CA VAL A 300 -4.92 21.62 -13.81
C VAL A 300 -3.97 22.83 -13.83
N GLY A 301 -2.75 22.67 -13.30
CA GLY A 301 -1.74 23.76 -13.24
C GLY A 301 -0.78 23.81 -14.43
N GLY A 302 -0.92 22.91 -15.41
CA GLY A 302 0.04 22.79 -16.51
C GLY A 302 1.41 22.31 -16.06
N ILE A 303 1.49 21.61 -14.92
CA ILE A 303 2.72 21.05 -14.38
C ILE A 303 2.91 19.64 -14.99
N PRO A 304 4.09 19.33 -15.59
CA PRO A 304 4.31 17.99 -16.11
C PRO A 304 4.11 16.92 -15.04
N VAL A 305 3.37 15.84 -15.37
CA VAL A 305 3.03 14.74 -14.44
C VAL A 305 4.25 14.18 -13.71
N GLY A 306 5.40 14.09 -14.37
CA GLY A 306 6.64 13.63 -13.73
C GLY A 306 7.16 14.60 -12.65
N VAL A 307 6.99 15.92 -12.83
CA VAL A 307 7.35 16.93 -11.81
C VAL A 307 6.39 16.82 -10.63
N ALA A 308 5.09 16.74 -10.87
CA ALA A 308 4.07 16.53 -9.85
C ALA A 308 4.35 15.23 -9.07
N GLY A 309 4.72 14.15 -9.78
CA GLY A 309 5.09 12.87 -9.17
C GLY A 309 6.33 12.97 -8.26
N ILE A 310 7.39 13.67 -8.67
CA ILE A 310 8.59 13.89 -7.85
C ILE A 310 8.22 14.69 -6.57
N ILE A 311 7.38 15.71 -6.70
CA ILE A 311 6.89 16.48 -5.54
C ILE A 311 6.12 15.57 -4.57
N GLY A 312 5.21 14.76 -5.10
CA GLY A 312 4.42 13.83 -4.29
C GLY A 312 5.26 12.76 -3.59
N VAL A 313 6.25 12.19 -4.28
CA VAL A 313 7.26 11.29 -3.69
C VAL A 313 7.97 11.97 -2.52
N GLY A 314 8.42 13.21 -2.70
CA GLY A 314 9.10 13.98 -1.66
C GLY A 314 8.22 14.23 -0.45
N LEU A 315 6.98 14.69 -0.66
CA LEU A 315 6.00 14.94 0.41
C LEU A 315 5.67 13.65 1.17
N THR A 316 5.36 12.58 0.44
CA THR A 316 5.01 11.29 1.05
C THR A 316 6.17 10.70 1.85
N LEU A 317 7.39 10.75 1.29
CA LEU A 317 8.61 10.29 1.98
C LEU A 317 8.82 11.07 3.29
N LEU A 318 8.72 12.38 3.24
CA LEU A 318 8.95 13.24 4.42
C LEU A 318 7.90 12.98 5.51
N VAL A 319 6.62 12.96 5.15
CA VAL A 319 5.52 12.75 6.12
C VAL A 319 5.58 11.35 6.72
N ALA A 320 5.72 10.31 5.88
CA ALA A 320 5.77 8.93 6.36
C ALA A 320 7.03 8.65 7.20
N ALA A 321 8.21 9.16 6.79
CA ALA A 321 9.42 9.05 7.57
C ALA A 321 9.29 9.79 8.92
N ALA A 322 8.76 11.02 8.93
CA ALA A 322 8.56 11.77 10.16
C ALA A 322 7.66 11.02 11.16
N ILE A 323 6.54 10.46 10.69
CA ILE A 323 5.65 9.63 11.52
C ILE A 323 6.39 8.37 12.01
N ALA A 324 7.09 7.65 11.12
CA ALA A 324 7.82 6.45 11.48
C ALA A 324 8.90 6.73 12.53
N TYR A 325 9.66 7.81 12.39
CA TYR A 325 10.64 8.23 13.38
C TYR A 325 10.03 8.68 14.71
N ALA A 326 8.87 9.33 14.68
CA ALA A 326 8.17 9.76 15.89
C ALA A 326 7.60 8.56 16.68
N VAL A 327 7.13 7.53 15.96
CA VAL A 327 6.45 6.38 16.55
C VAL A 327 7.39 5.25 16.93
N ARG A 328 8.59 5.15 16.31
CA ARG A 328 9.52 4.02 16.53
C ARG A 328 9.79 3.72 18.00
N GLY A 329 9.90 2.44 18.33
CA GLY A 329 10.31 1.98 19.65
C GLY A 329 11.77 2.37 19.93
N ARG A 330 12.01 3.17 20.95
CA ARG A 330 13.36 3.41 21.46
C ARG A 330 13.78 2.16 22.24
N LYS A 331 14.78 1.40 21.75
CA LYS A 331 15.44 0.42 22.59
C LYS A 331 16.14 1.17 23.73
N VAL A 332 15.61 1.03 24.96
CA VAL A 332 16.36 1.43 26.14
C VAL A 332 17.67 0.67 26.09
N ARG A 333 18.80 1.35 25.92
CA ARG A 333 20.10 0.77 26.18
C ARG A 333 20.05 0.35 27.65
N ALA A 334 19.99 -0.95 27.90
CA ALA A 334 20.39 -1.48 29.19
C ALA A 334 21.88 -1.18 29.30
N GLU A 335 22.21 -0.12 30.01
CA GLU A 335 23.55 0.11 30.52
C GLU A 335 23.80 -1.01 31.52
N ALA A 336 24.69 -1.94 31.17
CA ALA A 336 25.32 -2.89 32.06
C ALA A 336 26.70 -2.36 32.40
#